data_cc443021ce06ed32c8fe059c742e74a8
#
_entry.id   cc443021ce06ed32c8fe059c742e74a8
#
_cell.length_a   1.000
_cell.length_b   1.000
_cell.length_c   1.000
_cell.angle_alpha   90.00
_cell.angle_beta   90.00
_cell.angle_gamma   90.00
#
_symmetry.space_group_name_H-M   'P 1'
#
loop_
_entity.id
_entity.type
_entity.pdbx_description
1 polymer ?
#
loop_
_entity_poly.entity_id
_entity_poly.type
_entity_poly.pdbx_seq_one_letter_code
_entity_poly.pdbx_strand_id
1 'polypeptide(L)'
;MIDAIYVQERTDETDAQCKAAKEAWDALTDAQKELVSGENADPDYFGRDTGDASKDDPLNQDDIGENELLVVSFGTSFNDSRATDIGGIEKALQEANPDWSVRRAFTAQIIINHIQARDDEKIDNMDQALERAVDNGVKNLVVQPTHLMHGAEYDELVEAIEKYQDKFETVRIAEPLLGEVGSDATVINEDKAAVAEAITAEAVKLAGYDSMDAAAEDGTAFVFMGHGTSHTANVTYDQMQTQLEKLNYKNAFVGTVEGEPEDTACEAVIEKVKEAGYKKVILRPLMVVAGDHANNDMAGDDEDSWKSQFEASKAFDSVDTQIEGLGRIKAVQDIYVAHTKAALEAEPLATAGGSNSSAALEDGTYTVDFNTDSTMFHVNEAKEGKAELTVKDGKMTAHITLPSKNIVNLFVGTAADAQKDGAKLLDPTTDTVEYLSLIHISEP
;
A
#
# COMPACT_ATOMS: atom_id res chain seq x y z
N MET A 1 8.00 28.38 -2.56
CA MET A 1 6.78 28.23 -1.74
C MET A 1 6.16 26.85 -1.95
N ILE A 2 5.97 26.44 -3.19
CA ILE A 2 5.46 25.08 -3.49
C ILE A 2 6.41 24.03 -2.89
N ASP A 3 7.73 24.13 -3.09
CA ASP A 3 8.69 23.20 -2.48
C ASP A 3 8.60 23.09 -0.95
N ALA A 4 8.12 24.14 -0.27
CA ALA A 4 7.94 24.11 1.18
C ALA A 4 6.72 23.29 1.64
N ILE A 5 5.79 23.01 0.75
CA ILE A 5 4.61 22.15 1.00
C ILE A 5 4.71 20.81 0.28
N TYR A 6 5.70 20.65 -0.59
CA TYR A 6 6.00 19.38 -1.27
C TYR A 6 6.97 18.55 -0.42
N VAL A 7 6.51 18.18 0.77
CA VAL A 7 7.31 17.47 1.78
C VAL A 7 6.47 16.39 2.47
N GLN A 8 7.11 15.29 2.86
CA GLN A 8 6.44 14.16 3.54
C GLN A 8 6.29 14.37 5.05
N GLU A 9 6.95 15.36 5.62
CA GLU A 9 6.92 15.63 7.06
C GLU A 9 6.03 16.84 7.35
N ARG A 10 5.13 16.70 8.33
CA ARG A 10 4.34 17.82 8.85
C ARG A 10 5.06 18.51 10.00
N THR A 11 5.05 19.84 9.98
CA THR A 11 5.59 20.70 11.03
C THR A 11 4.55 21.71 11.51
N ASP A 12 4.84 22.43 12.59
CA ASP A 12 3.99 23.52 13.10
C ASP A 12 3.79 24.66 12.08
N GLU A 13 4.67 24.76 11.07
CA GLU A 13 4.61 25.78 10.03
C GLU A 13 3.76 25.37 8.81
N THR A 14 3.42 24.08 8.70
CA THR A 14 2.78 23.52 7.50
C THR A 14 1.48 24.24 7.11
N ASP A 15 0.59 24.51 8.07
CA ASP A 15 -0.67 25.22 7.79
C ASP A 15 -0.43 26.64 7.25
N ALA A 16 0.55 27.33 7.82
CA ALA A 16 0.91 28.67 7.36
C ALA A 16 1.57 28.65 5.98
N GLN A 17 2.38 27.63 5.70
CA GLN A 17 3.05 27.44 4.41
C GLN A 17 2.03 27.11 3.31
N CYS A 18 1.08 26.20 3.56
CA CYS A 18 -0.02 25.90 2.63
C CYS A 18 -0.81 27.15 2.25
N LYS A 19 -1.22 27.93 3.25
CA LYS A 19 -1.93 29.18 3.02
C LYS A 19 -1.09 30.18 2.23
N ALA A 20 0.18 30.38 2.58
CA ALA A 20 1.06 31.32 1.91
C ALA A 20 1.34 30.93 0.44
N ALA A 21 1.47 29.63 0.16
CA ALA A 21 1.67 29.13 -1.19
C ALA A 21 0.45 29.45 -2.08
N LYS A 22 -0.77 29.19 -1.57
CA LYS A 22 -2.01 29.51 -2.31
C LYS A 22 -2.23 31.00 -2.50
N GLU A 23 -2.03 31.81 -1.46
CA GLU A 23 -2.13 33.28 -1.56
C GLU A 23 -1.15 33.85 -2.60
N ALA A 24 0.09 33.34 -2.63
CA ALA A 24 1.07 33.75 -3.63
C ALA A 24 0.67 33.34 -5.05
N TRP A 25 0.14 32.14 -5.23
CA TRP A 25 -0.36 31.65 -6.51
C TRP A 25 -1.54 32.48 -7.02
N ASP A 26 -2.51 32.78 -6.16
CA ASP A 26 -3.70 33.56 -6.52
C ASP A 26 -3.37 35.03 -6.86
N ALA A 27 -2.25 35.52 -6.36
CA ALA A 27 -1.77 36.86 -6.71
C ALA A 27 -1.12 36.94 -8.10
N LEU A 28 -0.81 35.80 -8.74
CA LEU A 28 -0.24 35.73 -10.08
C LEU A 28 -1.33 35.94 -11.13
N THR A 29 -0.97 36.68 -12.19
CA THR A 29 -1.77 36.72 -13.43
C THR A 29 -1.61 35.41 -14.21
N ASP A 30 -2.53 35.06 -15.11
CA ASP A 30 -2.45 33.83 -15.92
C ASP A 30 -1.11 33.76 -16.68
N ALA A 31 -0.65 34.88 -17.26
CA ALA A 31 0.65 34.92 -17.94
C ALA A 31 1.86 34.71 -16.99
N GLN A 32 1.72 34.96 -15.70
CA GLN A 32 2.75 34.69 -14.72
C GLN A 32 2.69 33.24 -14.24
N LYS A 33 1.50 32.65 -14.16
CA LYS A 33 1.35 31.21 -13.84
C LYS A 33 2.04 30.34 -14.88
N GLU A 34 1.90 30.67 -16.16
CA GLU A 34 2.61 29.98 -17.26
C GLU A 34 4.15 30.02 -17.16
N LEU A 35 4.69 30.88 -16.31
CA LEU A 35 6.13 31.00 -16.08
C LEU A 35 6.58 30.32 -14.78
N VAL A 36 5.66 29.73 -14.04
CA VAL A 36 6.01 28.99 -12.83
C VAL A 36 6.80 27.74 -13.24
N SER A 37 7.96 27.59 -12.65
CA SER A 37 8.84 26.44 -12.86
C SER A 37 9.68 26.18 -11.61
N GLY A 38 9.96 24.93 -11.32
CA GLY A 38 10.75 24.49 -10.17
C GLY A 38 10.92 22.97 -10.20
N GLU A 39 11.52 22.42 -9.20
CA GLU A 39 11.65 20.99 -9.04
C GLU A 39 10.28 20.34 -8.87
N ASN A 40 9.42 20.98 -8.05
CA ASN A 40 8.09 20.48 -7.69
C ASN A 40 6.96 21.47 -8.08
N ALA A 41 7.28 22.47 -8.88
CA ALA A 41 6.35 23.54 -9.25
C ALA A 41 6.24 23.67 -10.76
N ASP A 42 5.03 23.68 -11.26
CA ASP A 42 4.69 23.85 -12.67
C ASP A 42 3.51 24.83 -12.83
N PRO A 43 3.20 25.31 -14.04
CA PRO A 43 2.08 26.20 -14.30
C PRO A 43 0.72 25.65 -13.87
N ASP A 44 0.59 24.35 -13.77
CA ASP A 44 -0.65 23.64 -13.46
C ASP A 44 -0.77 23.21 -12.00
N TYR A 45 0.21 23.47 -11.14
CA TYR A 45 0.26 22.92 -9.78
C TYR A 45 -1.07 23.07 -9.00
N PHE A 46 -1.69 24.24 -9.01
CA PHE A 46 -3.02 24.48 -8.40
C PHE A 46 -4.16 24.61 -9.42
N GLY A 47 -3.85 24.57 -10.71
CA GLY A 47 -4.82 24.84 -11.77
C GLY A 47 -5.40 23.58 -12.42
N ARG A 48 -4.87 22.42 -12.12
CA ARG A 48 -5.37 21.15 -12.69
C ARG A 48 -6.82 20.93 -12.26
N ASP A 49 -7.67 20.69 -13.25
CA ASP A 49 -9.03 20.25 -12.97
C ASP A 49 -9.01 18.85 -12.39
N THR A 50 -9.28 18.77 -11.11
CA THR A 50 -9.29 17.52 -10.35
C THR A 50 -10.68 17.17 -9.85
N GLY A 51 -11.71 17.86 -10.37
CA GLY A 51 -13.10 17.65 -10.00
C GLY A 51 -13.59 18.60 -8.90
N ASP A 52 -14.67 18.23 -8.26
CA ASP A 52 -15.42 19.04 -7.30
C ASP A 52 -15.12 18.61 -5.85
N ALA A 53 -14.29 19.36 -5.14
CA ALA A 53 -13.91 19.09 -3.75
C ALA A 53 -15.12 19.00 -2.81
N SER A 54 -16.21 19.69 -3.08
CA SER A 54 -17.41 19.69 -2.23
C SER A 54 -18.16 18.34 -2.19
N LYS A 55 -17.78 17.39 -3.02
CA LYS A 55 -18.35 16.03 -3.03
C LYS A 55 -17.64 15.07 -2.09
N ASP A 56 -16.54 15.48 -1.52
CA ASP A 56 -15.77 14.69 -0.58
C ASP A 56 -16.02 15.16 0.86
N ASP A 57 -15.78 14.25 1.81
CA ASP A 57 -15.84 14.52 3.24
C ASP A 57 -14.48 14.12 3.84
N PRO A 58 -13.76 15.02 4.53
CA PRO A 58 -12.47 14.69 5.13
C PRO A 58 -12.54 13.64 6.24
N LEU A 59 -13.73 13.31 6.74
CA LEU A 59 -13.99 12.32 7.79
C LEU A 59 -13.05 12.47 9.01
N ASN A 60 -12.85 13.70 9.46
CA ASN A 60 -11.99 14.07 10.59
C ASN A 60 -12.79 14.63 11.79
N GLN A 61 -14.04 14.21 11.94
CA GLN A 61 -14.98 14.65 12.97
C GLN A 61 -14.54 14.25 14.37
N ASP A 62 -14.94 15.07 15.34
CA ASP A 62 -14.80 14.80 16.77
C ASP A 62 -16.10 14.17 17.34
N ASP A 63 -16.08 13.81 18.63
CA ASP A 63 -17.25 13.27 19.37
C ASP A 63 -17.86 12.00 18.76
N ILE A 64 -17.03 11.09 18.27
CA ILE A 64 -17.41 9.90 17.50
C ILE A 64 -17.79 8.67 18.36
N GLY A 65 -17.64 8.75 19.68
CA GLY A 65 -17.90 7.63 20.59
C GLY A 65 -16.66 6.73 20.81
N GLU A 66 -16.90 5.51 21.31
CA GLU A 66 -15.83 4.63 21.78
C GLU A 66 -15.25 3.70 20.70
N ASN A 67 -15.93 3.57 19.55
CA ASN A 67 -15.56 2.64 18.48
C ASN A 67 -15.21 3.41 17.18
N GLU A 68 -13.99 3.31 16.73
CA GLU A 68 -13.52 3.94 15.52
C GLU A 68 -13.02 2.91 14.49
N LEU A 69 -13.47 3.07 13.24
CA LEU A 69 -12.92 2.42 12.06
C LEU A 69 -12.14 3.46 11.27
N LEU A 70 -10.83 3.47 11.46
CA LEU A 70 -9.92 4.37 10.75
C LEU A 70 -9.55 3.78 9.40
N VAL A 71 -10.00 4.43 8.34
CA VAL A 71 -9.66 4.05 6.95
C VAL A 71 -8.42 4.82 6.53
N VAL A 72 -7.35 4.08 6.21
CA VAL A 72 -6.04 4.66 5.88
C VAL A 72 -5.73 4.44 4.43
N SER A 73 -5.54 5.52 3.70
CA SER A 73 -5.19 5.53 2.27
C SER A 73 -3.88 6.27 2.04
N PHE A 74 -3.18 5.96 0.94
CA PHE A 74 -2.10 6.84 0.47
C PHE A 74 -2.64 8.26 0.23
N GLY A 75 -3.81 8.35 -0.37
CA GLY A 75 -4.48 9.61 -0.69
C GLY A 75 -4.38 9.97 -2.17
N THR A 76 -5.13 10.99 -2.55
CA THR A 76 -5.05 11.64 -3.87
C THR A 76 -5.54 13.07 -3.79
N SER A 77 -4.90 13.96 -4.54
CA SER A 77 -5.36 15.34 -4.74
C SER A 77 -6.45 15.47 -5.80
N PHE A 78 -6.75 14.41 -6.55
CA PHE A 78 -7.82 14.37 -7.55
C PHE A 78 -9.17 14.21 -6.86
N ASN A 79 -9.96 15.29 -6.81
CA ASN A 79 -11.20 15.37 -6.03
C ASN A 79 -12.23 14.32 -6.44
N ASP A 80 -12.46 14.11 -7.73
CA ASP A 80 -13.44 13.12 -8.19
C ASP A 80 -13.00 11.68 -7.85
N SER A 81 -11.73 11.36 -8.00
CA SER A 81 -11.18 10.05 -7.60
C SER A 81 -11.19 9.87 -6.08
N ARG A 82 -10.87 10.93 -5.31
CA ARG A 82 -10.95 10.87 -3.85
C ARG A 82 -12.38 10.55 -3.38
N ALA A 83 -13.38 11.27 -3.92
CA ALA A 83 -14.78 11.08 -3.56
C ALA A 83 -15.34 9.72 -4.03
N THR A 84 -14.90 9.20 -5.19
CA THR A 84 -15.47 7.97 -5.77
C THR A 84 -14.70 6.72 -5.40
N ASP A 85 -13.37 6.76 -5.38
CA ASP A 85 -12.54 5.59 -5.14
C ASP A 85 -12.35 5.39 -3.63
N ILE A 86 -11.82 6.39 -2.90
CA ILE A 86 -11.63 6.34 -1.44
C ILE A 86 -12.99 6.43 -0.74
N GLY A 87 -13.77 7.47 -1.05
CA GLY A 87 -15.09 7.68 -0.46
C GLY A 87 -16.07 6.53 -0.73
N GLY A 88 -15.91 5.81 -1.86
CA GLY A 88 -16.69 4.61 -2.15
C GLY A 88 -16.40 3.46 -1.17
N ILE A 89 -15.14 3.24 -0.82
CA ILE A 89 -14.71 2.25 0.18
C ILE A 89 -15.23 2.66 1.57
N GLU A 90 -14.96 3.90 1.98
CA GLU A 90 -15.37 4.43 3.29
C GLU A 90 -16.87 4.32 3.51
N LYS A 91 -17.66 4.66 2.50
CA LYS A 91 -19.10 4.53 2.54
C LYS A 91 -19.55 3.07 2.68
N ALA A 92 -18.94 2.14 1.93
CA ALA A 92 -19.25 0.71 2.05
C ALA A 92 -18.91 0.18 3.45
N LEU A 93 -17.80 0.61 4.02
CA LEU A 93 -17.37 0.27 5.38
C LEU A 93 -18.33 0.83 6.43
N GLN A 94 -18.76 2.09 6.30
CA GLN A 94 -19.71 2.70 7.21
C GLN A 94 -21.08 2.02 7.14
N GLU A 95 -21.56 1.66 5.94
CA GLU A 95 -22.82 0.95 5.76
C GLU A 95 -22.78 -0.46 6.37
N ALA A 96 -21.64 -1.15 6.28
CA ALA A 96 -21.46 -2.49 6.83
C ALA A 96 -21.25 -2.50 8.36
N ASN A 97 -20.76 -1.39 8.94
CA ASN A 97 -20.39 -1.28 10.34
C ASN A 97 -21.08 -0.07 11.01
N PRO A 98 -22.42 -0.05 11.14
CA PRO A 98 -23.16 1.12 11.61
C PRO A 98 -22.87 1.51 13.07
N ASP A 99 -22.32 0.62 13.88
CA ASP A 99 -21.96 0.85 15.27
C ASP A 99 -20.52 1.40 15.45
N TRP A 100 -19.82 1.63 14.34
CA TRP A 100 -18.49 2.15 14.27
C TRP A 100 -18.48 3.50 13.54
N SER A 101 -17.71 4.45 14.04
CA SER A 101 -17.53 5.72 13.35
C SER A 101 -16.38 5.61 12.38
N VAL A 102 -16.64 5.79 11.09
CA VAL A 102 -15.61 5.79 10.06
C VAL A 102 -14.91 7.14 10.03
N ARG A 103 -13.58 7.12 10.11
CA ARG A 103 -12.71 8.28 9.92
C ARG A 103 -11.62 7.97 8.92
N ARG A 104 -11.01 9.03 8.38
CA ARG A 104 -9.98 8.96 7.32
C ARG A 104 -8.63 9.39 7.85
N ALA A 105 -7.57 8.74 7.37
CA ALA A 105 -6.22 9.27 7.38
C ALA A 105 -5.54 9.03 6.03
N PHE A 106 -4.63 9.95 5.66
CA PHE A 106 -3.73 9.74 4.52
C PHE A 106 -2.29 9.56 5.00
N THR A 107 -1.52 8.75 4.26
CA THR A 107 -0.09 8.55 4.54
C THR A 107 0.78 9.55 3.79
N ALA A 108 0.37 10.04 2.61
CA ALA A 108 1.14 10.97 1.81
C ALA A 108 0.94 12.43 2.25
N GLN A 109 1.87 12.96 3.05
CA GLN A 109 1.80 14.35 3.54
C GLN A 109 1.82 15.38 2.39
N ILE A 110 2.53 15.10 1.30
CA ILE A 110 2.54 15.95 0.10
C ILE A 110 1.13 16.15 -0.43
N ILE A 111 0.35 15.09 -0.52
CA ILE A 111 -1.03 15.13 -0.99
C ILE A 111 -1.92 15.91 -0.03
N ILE A 112 -1.77 15.68 1.28
CA ILE A 112 -2.49 16.42 2.33
C ILE A 112 -2.23 17.92 2.20
N ASN A 113 -0.97 18.31 2.07
CA ASN A 113 -0.56 19.70 1.93
C ASN A 113 -1.13 20.34 0.67
N HIS A 114 -1.11 19.62 -0.45
CA HIS A 114 -1.67 20.09 -1.72
C HIS A 114 -3.18 20.35 -1.61
N ILE A 115 -3.94 19.40 -1.06
CA ILE A 115 -5.38 19.50 -0.83
C ILE A 115 -5.67 20.69 0.11
N GLN A 116 -4.96 20.80 1.21
CA GLN A 116 -5.12 21.89 2.16
C GLN A 116 -4.81 23.26 1.51
N ALA A 117 -3.73 23.36 0.74
CA ALA A 117 -3.38 24.61 0.08
C ALA A 117 -4.40 25.00 -0.99
N ARG A 118 -4.84 24.07 -1.82
CA ARG A 118 -5.74 24.34 -2.94
C ARG A 118 -7.19 24.55 -2.52
N ASP A 119 -7.71 23.66 -1.66
CA ASP A 119 -9.14 23.53 -1.36
C ASP A 119 -9.49 24.00 0.06
N ASP A 120 -8.50 24.36 0.90
CA ASP A 120 -8.65 24.66 2.35
C ASP A 120 -9.28 23.49 3.14
N GLU A 121 -9.14 22.27 2.62
CA GLU A 121 -9.66 21.05 3.24
C GLU A 121 -8.55 20.37 4.05
N LYS A 122 -8.85 20.03 5.30
CA LYS A 122 -7.88 19.41 6.20
C LYS A 122 -8.17 17.91 6.31
N ILE A 123 -7.22 17.11 5.83
CA ILE A 123 -7.23 15.67 6.00
C ILE A 123 -6.14 15.32 7.02
N ASP A 124 -6.47 14.47 7.98
CA ASP A 124 -5.51 14.02 9.00
C ASP A 124 -4.46 13.10 8.36
N ASN A 125 -3.19 13.27 8.73
CA ASN A 125 -2.19 12.23 8.55
C ASN A 125 -2.31 11.18 9.66
N MET A 126 -1.46 10.13 9.64
CA MET A 126 -1.53 9.04 10.62
C MET A 126 -1.43 9.54 12.06
N ASP A 127 -0.45 10.38 12.38
CA ASP A 127 -0.26 10.88 13.74
C ASP A 127 -1.45 11.74 14.19
N GLN A 128 -1.93 12.64 13.34
CA GLN A 128 -3.10 13.47 13.63
C GLN A 128 -4.37 12.65 13.85
N ALA A 129 -4.58 11.61 13.03
CA ALA A 129 -5.75 10.75 13.15
C ALA A 129 -5.72 9.92 14.45
N LEU A 130 -4.55 9.39 14.82
CA LEU A 130 -4.37 8.62 16.04
C LEU A 130 -4.45 9.50 17.30
N GLU A 131 -3.85 10.71 17.28
CA GLU A 131 -4.01 11.69 18.35
C GLU A 131 -5.47 12.09 18.53
N ARG A 132 -6.18 12.37 17.43
CA ARG A 132 -7.61 12.70 17.46
C ARG A 132 -8.45 11.54 18.01
N ALA A 133 -8.12 10.28 17.67
CA ALA A 133 -8.79 9.10 18.23
C ALA A 133 -8.63 9.04 19.76
N VAL A 134 -7.42 9.32 20.27
CA VAL A 134 -7.16 9.41 21.72
C VAL A 134 -7.94 10.55 22.35
N ASP A 135 -7.95 11.73 21.74
CA ASP A 135 -8.67 12.91 22.24
C ASP A 135 -10.20 12.71 22.23
N ASN A 136 -10.73 11.98 21.27
CA ASN A 136 -12.13 11.57 21.19
C ASN A 136 -12.51 10.51 22.25
N GLY A 137 -11.55 9.94 22.94
CA GLY A 137 -11.79 8.90 23.95
C GLY A 137 -12.15 7.54 23.34
N VAL A 138 -11.67 7.27 22.13
CA VAL A 138 -11.82 5.98 21.45
C VAL A 138 -11.19 4.89 22.32
N LYS A 139 -11.90 3.78 22.48
CA LYS A 139 -11.44 2.59 23.21
C LYS A 139 -11.10 1.45 22.26
N ASN A 140 -11.90 1.30 21.21
CA ASN A 140 -11.76 0.24 20.24
C ASN A 140 -11.42 0.85 18.89
N LEU A 141 -10.21 0.59 18.43
CA LEU A 141 -9.72 1.05 17.12
C LEU A 141 -9.59 -0.15 16.16
N VAL A 142 -10.20 -0.04 15.01
CA VAL A 142 -9.93 -0.92 13.86
C VAL A 142 -9.35 -0.08 12.75
N VAL A 143 -8.23 -0.48 12.19
CA VAL A 143 -7.59 0.21 11.08
C VAL A 143 -7.78 -0.63 9.82
N GLN A 144 -8.40 -0.04 8.80
CA GLN A 144 -8.54 -0.63 7.48
C GLN A 144 -7.61 0.10 6.49
N PRO A 145 -6.44 -0.48 6.16
CA PRO A 145 -5.62 0.05 5.09
C PRO A 145 -6.31 -0.17 3.74
N THR A 146 -6.36 0.87 2.89
CA THR A 146 -6.83 0.74 1.52
C THR A 146 -5.69 0.49 0.53
N HIS A 147 -4.50 0.18 1.04
CA HIS A 147 -3.35 -0.19 0.24
C HIS A 147 -3.65 -1.44 -0.61
N LEU A 148 -2.92 -1.57 -1.71
CA LEU A 148 -3.08 -2.72 -2.61
C LEU A 148 -2.52 -4.00 -1.97
N MET A 149 -1.38 -3.90 -1.26
CA MET A 149 -0.62 -5.03 -0.73
C MET A 149 0.13 -4.67 0.55
N HIS A 150 0.75 -5.67 1.20
CA HIS A 150 1.69 -5.50 2.30
C HIS A 150 3.04 -4.94 1.79
N GLY A 151 3.05 -3.68 1.37
CA GLY A 151 4.23 -2.96 0.91
C GLY A 151 4.82 -2.04 1.99
N ALA A 152 5.77 -1.18 1.61
CA ALA A 152 6.43 -0.25 2.52
C ALA A 152 5.45 0.64 3.28
N GLU A 153 4.42 1.16 2.60
CA GLU A 153 3.40 2.02 3.24
C GLU A 153 2.55 1.27 4.27
N TYR A 154 2.33 -0.04 4.05
CA TYR A 154 1.65 -0.87 5.05
C TYR A 154 2.54 -1.06 6.29
N ASP A 155 3.83 -1.29 6.10
CA ASP A 155 4.79 -1.44 7.20
C ASP A 155 4.88 -0.14 8.02
N GLU A 156 4.96 1.03 7.36
CA GLU A 156 4.96 2.34 8.01
C GLU A 156 3.65 2.59 8.80
N LEU A 157 2.50 2.15 8.27
CA LEU A 157 1.21 2.20 8.96
C LEU A 157 1.24 1.37 10.25
N VAL A 158 1.76 0.15 10.20
CA VAL A 158 1.89 -0.73 11.36
C VAL A 158 2.77 -0.07 12.42
N GLU A 159 3.94 0.45 12.03
CA GLU A 159 4.85 1.17 12.92
C GLU A 159 4.21 2.41 13.57
N ALA A 160 3.38 3.15 12.83
CA ALA A 160 2.65 4.29 13.38
C ALA A 160 1.63 3.84 14.43
N ILE A 161 0.91 2.75 14.18
CA ILE A 161 -0.09 2.21 15.13
C ILE A 161 0.59 1.69 16.40
N GLU A 162 1.74 1.02 16.30
CA GLU A 162 2.48 0.50 17.46
C GLU A 162 2.81 1.59 18.50
N LYS A 163 3.06 2.83 18.05
CA LYS A 163 3.35 3.98 18.92
C LYS A 163 2.14 4.40 19.78
N TYR A 164 0.94 4.08 19.33
CA TYR A 164 -0.32 4.51 19.98
C TYR A 164 -1.14 3.35 20.55
N GLN A 165 -0.79 2.09 20.27
CA GLN A 165 -1.62 0.94 20.62
C GLN A 165 -1.94 0.83 22.11
N ASP A 166 -1.05 1.32 22.99
CA ASP A 166 -1.26 1.35 24.46
C ASP A 166 -2.28 2.40 24.92
N LYS A 167 -2.75 3.27 24.04
CA LYS A 167 -3.77 4.30 24.32
C LYS A 167 -5.20 3.77 24.17
N PHE A 168 -5.38 2.59 23.57
CA PHE A 168 -6.67 1.99 23.29
C PHE A 168 -6.87 0.71 24.09
N GLU A 169 -8.13 0.34 24.35
CA GLU A 169 -8.47 -0.94 24.98
C GLU A 169 -8.23 -2.11 23.98
N THR A 170 -8.58 -1.90 22.71
CA THR A 170 -8.34 -2.86 21.64
C THR A 170 -7.90 -2.15 20.38
N VAL A 171 -6.92 -2.72 19.69
CA VAL A 171 -6.47 -2.30 18.35
C VAL A 171 -6.46 -3.51 17.44
N ARG A 172 -6.93 -3.35 16.23
CA ARG A 172 -6.90 -4.37 15.16
C ARG A 172 -6.53 -3.72 13.84
N ILE A 173 -5.81 -4.45 13.01
CA ILE A 173 -5.47 -4.02 11.64
C ILE A 173 -6.07 -5.06 10.68
N ALA A 174 -6.81 -4.58 9.69
CA ALA A 174 -7.37 -5.41 8.65
C ALA A 174 -6.36 -5.60 7.50
N GLU A 175 -6.58 -6.62 6.68
CA GLU A 175 -5.77 -6.91 5.51
C GLU A 175 -5.92 -5.82 4.42
N PRO A 176 -4.84 -5.51 3.68
CA PRO A 176 -4.92 -4.73 2.44
C PRO A 176 -5.63 -5.51 1.34
N LEU A 177 -5.93 -4.88 0.19
CA LEU A 177 -6.81 -5.43 -0.85
C LEU A 177 -6.43 -6.85 -1.32
N LEU A 178 -5.15 -7.11 -1.57
CA LEU A 178 -4.67 -8.39 -2.11
C LEU A 178 -4.26 -9.40 -1.02
N GLY A 179 -4.52 -9.07 0.27
CA GLY A 179 -4.22 -9.93 1.39
C GLY A 179 -2.74 -10.30 1.50
N GLU A 180 -2.45 -11.42 2.12
CA GLU A 180 -1.07 -11.90 2.34
C GLU A 180 -0.28 -12.01 1.04
N VAL A 181 1.00 -11.63 1.11
CA VAL A 181 1.97 -11.83 0.03
C VAL A 181 2.45 -13.28 0.08
N GLY A 182 2.30 -14.03 -0.97
CA GLY A 182 2.82 -15.40 -1.04
C GLY A 182 4.35 -15.40 -1.17
N SER A 183 4.95 -16.59 -0.99
CA SER A 183 6.41 -16.78 -1.09
C SER A 183 6.96 -16.59 -2.52
N ASP A 184 6.13 -16.75 -3.52
CA ASP A 184 6.49 -16.64 -4.93
C ASP A 184 5.27 -16.37 -5.81
N ALA A 185 5.49 -16.13 -7.10
CA ALA A 185 4.47 -15.78 -8.08
C ALA A 185 3.35 -16.84 -8.26
N THR A 186 3.50 -18.06 -7.76
CA THR A 186 2.52 -19.14 -7.92
C THR A 186 1.58 -19.30 -6.72
N VAL A 187 1.89 -18.66 -5.60
CA VAL A 187 1.09 -18.69 -4.37
C VAL A 187 0.02 -17.63 -4.44
N ILE A 188 -1.20 -18.04 -4.77
CA ILE A 188 -2.36 -17.17 -4.96
C ILE A 188 -3.36 -17.43 -3.85
N ASN A 189 -3.72 -16.37 -3.11
CA ASN A 189 -4.78 -16.38 -2.12
C ASN A 189 -6.16 -16.08 -2.75
N GLU A 190 -7.22 -16.17 -1.94
CA GLU A 190 -8.59 -15.94 -2.38
C GLU A 190 -8.83 -14.46 -2.76
N ASP A 191 -8.14 -13.51 -2.12
CA ASP A 191 -8.30 -12.08 -2.39
C ASP A 191 -7.79 -11.71 -3.78
N LYS A 192 -6.60 -12.21 -4.17
CA LYS A 192 -6.07 -12.01 -5.51
C LYS A 192 -6.99 -12.61 -6.58
N ALA A 193 -7.60 -13.77 -6.29
CA ALA A 193 -8.54 -14.39 -7.20
C ALA A 193 -9.80 -13.52 -7.36
N ALA A 194 -10.38 -13.05 -6.26
CA ALA A 194 -11.56 -12.19 -6.26
C ALA A 194 -11.30 -10.84 -6.93
N VAL A 195 -10.15 -10.22 -6.68
CA VAL A 195 -9.75 -8.96 -7.32
C VAL A 195 -9.57 -9.15 -8.82
N ALA A 196 -8.89 -10.21 -9.27
CA ALA A 196 -8.70 -10.48 -10.70
C ALA A 196 -10.04 -10.61 -11.45
N GLU A 197 -11.00 -11.30 -10.85
CA GLU A 197 -12.37 -11.41 -11.41
C GLU A 197 -13.08 -10.05 -11.43
N ALA A 198 -13.02 -9.29 -10.33
CA ALA A 198 -13.68 -7.99 -10.21
C ALA A 198 -13.15 -6.96 -11.22
N ILE A 199 -11.82 -6.83 -11.34
CA ILE A 199 -11.22 -5.83 -12.23
C ILE A 199 -11.43 -6.17 -13.71
N THR A 200 -11.39 -7.44 -14.08
CA THR A 200 -11.61 -7.87 -15.47
C THR A 200 -13.10 -7.74 -15.87
N ALA A 201 -14.01 -8.07 -14.96
CA ALA A 201 -15.44 -7.87 -15.19
C ALA A 201 -15.78 -6.39 -15.42
N GLU A 202 -15.22 -5.47 -14.64
CA GLU A 202 -15.44 -4.04 -14.83
C GLU A 202 -14.76 -3.52 -16.10
N ALA A 203 -13.55 -3.98 -16.40
CA ALA A 203 -12.82 -3.57 -17.60
C ALA A 203 -13.56 -3.90 -18.88
N VAL A 204 -14.09 -5.13 -19.03
CA VAL A 204 -14.85 -5.55 -20.22
C VAL A 204 -16.18 -4.83 -20.33
N LYS A 205 -16.86 -4.63 -19.20
CA LYS A 205 -18.14 -3.89 -19.14
C LYS A 205 -17.97 -2.45 -19.63
N LEU A 206 -16.94 -1.74 -19.18
CA LEU A 206 -16.66 -0.37 -19.62
C LEU A 206 -16.21 -0.30 -21.07
N ALA A 207 -15.54 -1.32 -21.57
CA ALA A 207 -15.15 -1.45 -22.96
C ALA A 207 -16.31 -1.87 -23.88
N GLY A 208 -17.45 -2.25 -23.32
CA GLY A 208 -18.64 -2.67 -24.08
C GLY A 208 -18.57 -4.11 -24.59
N TYR A 209 -17.72 -4.96 -23.98
CA TYR A 209 -17.67 -6.39 -24.28
C TYR A 209 -18.48 -7.21 -23.28
N ASP A 210 -18.99 -8.36 -23.72
CA ASP A 210 -19.72 -9.29 -22.86
C ASP A 210 -18.79 -10.14 -21.97
N SER A 211 -17.52 -10.32 -22.38
CA SER A 211 -16.53 -11.13 -21.66
C SER A 211 -15.09 -10.82 -22.10
N MET A 212 -14.11 -11.30 -21.35
CA MET A 212 -12.69 -11.26 -21.71
C MET A 212 -12.45 -12.02 -23.03
N ASP A 213 -13.11 -13.17 -23.24
CA ASP A 213 -13.00 -13.94 -24.48
C ASP A 213 -13.53 -13.15 -25.69
N ALA A 214 -14.69 -12.47 -25.54
CA ALA A 214 -15.24 -11.63 -26.61
C ALA A 214 -14.29 -10.47 -26.97
N ALA A 215 -13.65 -9.85 -25.99
CA ALA A 215 -12.63 -8.84 -26.23
C ALA A 215 -11.39 -9.42 -26.91
N ALA A 216 -10.95 -10.62 -26.51
CA ALA A 216 -9.81 -11.31 -27.14
C ALA A 216 -10.10 -11.67 -28.60
N GLU A 217 -11.31 -12.15 -28.91
CA GLU A 217 -11.75 -12.45 -30.30
C GLU A 217 -11.76 -11.18 -31.17
N ASP A 218 -12.07 -10.02 -30.59
CA ASP A 218 -12.02 -8.71 -31.28
C ASP A 218 -10.58 -8.12 -31.34
N GLY A 219 -9.59 -8.85 -30.82
CA GLY A 219 -8.18 -8.46 -30.83
C GLY A 219 -7.81 -7.41 -29.78
N THR A 220 -8.60 -7.30 -28.70
CA THR A 220 -8.42 -6.33 -27.61
C THR A 220 -7.70 -6.95 -26.41
N ALA A 221 -6.62 -6.31 -25.98
CA ALA A 221 -5.91 -6.59 -24.75
C ALA A 221 -6.23 -5.53 -23.67
N PHE A 222 -6.24 -5.97 -22.42
CA PHE A 222 -6.29 -5.10 -21.26
C PHE A 222 -4.94 -5.11 -20.55
N VAL A 223 -4.40 -3.93 -20.26
CA VAL A 223 -3.18 -3.76 -19.50
C VAL A 223 -3.51 -3.09 -18.18
N PHE A 224 -3.30 -3.81 -17.08
CA PHE A 224 -3.54 -3.36 -15.73
C PHE A 224 -2.22 -2.79 -15.16
N MET A 225 -2.14 -1.47 -15.03
CA MET A 225 -0.95 -0.76 -14.61
C MET A 225 -0.97 -0.47 -13.11
N GLY A 226 -0.12 -1.15 -12.33
CA GLY A 226 0.16 -0.85 -10.94
C GLY A 226 1.25 0.22 -10.78
N HIS A 227 1.54 0.60 -9.53
CA HIS A 227 2.62 1.54 -9.25
C HIS A 227 4.00 0.90 -9.46
N GLY A 228 4.21 -0.26 -8.90
CA GLY A 228 5.53 -0.89 -8.78
C GLY A 228 6.14 -0.58 -7.40
N THR A 229 7.10 -1.37 -6.99
CA THR A 229 7.84 -1.15 -5.74
C THR A 229 9.11 -1.99 -5.68
N SER A 230 10.17 -1.44 -5.09
CA SER A 230 11.38 -2.20 -4.75
C SER A 230 11.21 -3.06 -3.49
N HIS A 231 10.11 -2.91 -2.77
CA HIS A 231 9.77 -3.75 -1.62
C HIS A 231 9.57 -5.21 -2.05
N THR A 232 9.87 -6.16 -1.17
CA THR A 232 9.73 -7.62 -1.45
C THR A 232 8.30 -8.05 -1.82
N ALA A 233 7.30 -7.26 -1.47
CA ALA A 233 5.92 -7.45 -1.86
C ALA A 233 5.66 -7.24 -3.38
N ASN A 234 6.64 -6.79 -4.16
CA ASN A 234 6.52 -6.62 -5.61
C ASN A 234 6.12 -7.91 -6.35
N VAL A 235 6.43 -9.08 -5.78
CA VAL A 235 5.96 -10.38 -6.28
C VAL A 235 4.43 -10.47 -6.43
N THR A 236 3.70 -9.62 -5.74
CA THR A 236 2.24 -9.53 -5.83
C THR A 236 1.77 -9.18 -7.26
N TYR A 237 2.55 -8.41 -8.03
CA TYR A 237 2.23 -8.13 -9.42
C TYR A 237 2.34 -9.38 -10.30
N ASP A 238 3.37 -10.20 -10.08
CA ASP A 238 3.51 -11.51 -10.76
C ASP A 238 2.41 -12.48 -10.35
N GLN A 239 2.00 -12.45 -9.07
CA GLN A 239 0.88 -13.24 -8.58
C GLN A 239 -0.43 -12.84 -9.26
N MET A 240 -0.67 -11.56 -9.47
CA MET A 240 -1.85 -11.07 -10.21
C MET A 240 -1.80 -11.52 -11.67
N GLN A 241 -0.65 -11.43 -12.35
CA GLN A 241 -0.48 -11.96 -13.70
C GLN A 241 -0.76 -13.46 -13.75
N THR A 242 -0.19 -14.22 -12.82
CA THR A 242 -0.43 -15.67 -12.70
C THR A 242 -1.92 -15.99 -12.49
N GLN A 243 -2.61 -15.19 -11.69
CA GLN A 243 -4.05 -15.39 -11.45
C GLN A 243 -4.88 -15.10 -12.72
N LEU A 244 -4.56 -14.05 -13.46
CA LEU A 244 -5.22 -13.77 -14.75
C LEU A 244 -5.00 -14.90 -15.76
N GLU A 245 -3.81 -15.49 -15.78
CA GLU A 245 -3.50 -16.67 -16.61
C GLU A 245 -4.27 -17.92 -16.16
N LYS A 246 -4.42 -18.15 -14.85
CA LYS A 246 -5.26 -19.24 -14.31
C LYS A 246 -6.72 -19.11 -14.69
N LEU A 247 -7.23 -17.87 -14.83
CA LEU A 247 -8.56 -17.58 -15.37
C LEU A 247 -8.64 -17.74 -16.91
N ASN A 248 -7.51 -18.08 -17.55
CA ASN A 248 -7.36 -18.20 -18.98
C ASN A 248 -7.58 -16.87 -19.76
N TYR A 249 -7.35 -15.74 -19.09
CA TYR A 249 -7.45 -14.40 -19.71
C TYR A 249 -6.14 -14.04 -20.41
N LYS A 250 -5.93 -14.60 -21.61
CA LYS A 250 -4.70 -14.42 -22.41
C LYS A 250 -4.49 -13.01 -22.92
N ASN A 251 -5.51 -12.18 -22.86
CA ASN A 251 -5.53 -10.78 -23.25
C ASN A 251 -5.46 -9.82 -22.06
N ALA A 252 -5.05 -10.31 -20.88
CA ALA A 252 -4.83 -9.50 -19.70
C ALA A 252 -3.34 -9.50 -19.32
N PHE A 253 -2.78 -8.32 -19.12
CA PHE A 253 -1.38 -8.12 -18.81
C PHE A 253 -1.24 -7.18 -17.61
N VAL A 254 -0.29 -7.47 -16.74
CA VAL A 254 0.08 -6.61 -15.62
C VAL A 254 1.36 -5.87 -15.94
N GLY A 255 1.37 -4.57 -15.64
CA GLY A 255 2.55 -3.75 -15.72
C GLY A 255 2.64 -2.79 -14.54
N THR A 256 3.74 -2.06 -14.40
CA THR A 256 3.95 -1.10 -13.31
C THR A 256 4.65 0.16 -13.80
N VAL A 257 4.28 1.31 -13.22
CA VAL A 257 4.89 2.62 -13.55
C VAL A 257 6.40 2.59 -13.32
N GLU A 258 6.81 2.09 -12.16
CA GLU A 258 8.22 2.05 -11.74
C GLU A 258 9.04 0.96 -12.47
N GLY A 259 8.38 0.06 -13.21
CA GLY A 259 9.07 -1.06 -13.84
C GLY A 259 9.68 -2.05 -12.84
N GLU A 260 9.03 -2.21 -11.69
CA GLU A 260 9.42 -3.15 -10.65
C GLU A 260 8.24 -4.06 -10.26
N PRO A 261 8.34 -5.36 -10.59
CA PRO A 261 9.46 -6.10 -11.23
C PRO A 261 9.82 -5.62 -12.65
N GLU A 262 11.09 -5.82 -13.08
CA GLU A 262 11.61 -5.30 -14.37
C GLU A 262 10.79 -5.72 -15.60
N ASP A 263 10.21 -6.91 -15.57
CA ASP A 263 9.40 -7.43 -16.69
C ASP A 263 7.98 -6.83 -16.75
N THR A 264 7.63 -5.96 -15.80
CA THR A 264 6.39 -5.16 -15.77
C THR A 264 6.57 -3.73 -16.31
N ALA A 265 7.78 -3.34 -16.71
CA ALA A 265 8.05 -2.05 -17.32
C ALA A 265 7.27 -1.86 -18.63
N CYS A 266 6.96 -0.61 -18.98
CA CYS A 266 6.13 -0.27 -20.15
C CYS A 266 6.60 -0.96 -21.44
N GLU A 267 7.89 -0.89 -21.75
CA GLU A 267 8.46 -1.48 -22.94
C GLU A 267 8.33 -3.02 -22.95
N ALA A 268 8.52 -3.65 -21.80
CA ALA A 268 8.37 -5.10 -21.67
C ALA A 268 6.91 -5.51 -21.91
N VAL A 269 5.95 -4.75 -21.37
CA VAL A 269 4.52 -5.01 -21.56
C VAL A 269 4.09 -4.78 -23.01
N ILE A 270 4.59 -3.72 -23.67
CA ILE A 270 4.35 -3.49 -25.12
C ILE A 270 4.77 -4.72 -25.92
N GLU A 271 5.95 -5.28 -25.69
CA GLU A 271 6.43 -6.46 -26.41
C GLU A 271 5.58 -7.71 -26.06
N LYS A 272 5.21 -7.92 -24.80
CA LYS A 272 4.31 -9.03 -24.39
C LYS A 272 2.97 -8.97 -25.16
N VAL A 273 2.32 -7.80 -25.20
CA VAL A 273 1.03 -7.62 -25.90
C VAL A 273 1.15 -7.82 -27.40
N LYS A 274 2.24 -7.31 -27.99
CA LYS A 274 2.56 -7.44 -29.42
C LYS A 274 2.82 -8.89 -29.82
N GLU A 275 3.63 -9.63 -29.03
CA GLU A 275 3.92 -11.04 -29.26
C GLU A 275 2.65 -11.92 -29.13
N ALA A 276 1.74 -11.55 -28.22
CA ALA A 276 0.45 -12.20 -28.09
C ALA A 276 -0.51 -11.93 -29.28
N GLY A 277 -0.18 -10.95 -30.14
CA GLY A 277 -0.87 -10.69 -31.41
C GLY A 277 -2.08 -9.75 -31.31
N TYR A 278 -2.32 -9.13 -30.17
CA TYR A 278 -3.42 -8.16 -30.00
C TYR A 278 -3.11 -6.86 -30.76
N LYS A 279 -4.19 -6.19 -31.20
CA LYS A 279 -4.10 -4.96 -32.01
C LYS A 279 -4.78 -3.76 -31.38
N LYS A 280 -5.65 -3.97 -30.43
CA LYS A 280 -6.30 -2.94 -29.63
C LYS A 280 -5.86 -3.09 -28.19
N VAL A 281 -5.58 -1.98 -27.52
CA VAL A 281 -5.11 -1.98 -26.13
C VAL A 281 -5.98 -1.04 -25.32
N ILE A 282 -6.36 -1.48 -24.14
CA ILE A 282 -7.02 -0.67 -23.12
C ILE A 282 -6.14 -0.67 -21.89
N LEU A 283 -5.62 0.51 -21.53
CA LEU A 283 -4.85 0.73 -20.32
C LEU A 283 -5.80 1.04 -19.17
N ARG A 284 -5.59 0.41 -18.01
CA ARG A 284 -6.39 0.62 -16.81
C ARG A 284 -5.51 0.55 -15.56
N PRO A 285 -5.76 1.38 -14.51
CA PRO A 285 -5.01 1.28 -13.27
C PRO A 285 -5.24 -0.07 -12.56
N LEU A 286 -4.18 -0.68 -12.05
CA LEU A 286 -4.17 -1.66 -10.98
C LEU A 286 -3.80 -0.94 -9.68
N MET A 287 -4.52 0.12 -9.39
CA MET A 287 -4.35 0.99 -8.22
C MET A 287 -5.72 1.25 -7.61
N VAL A 288 -5.77 1.32 -6.29
CA VAL A 288 -7.04 1.53 -5.57
C VAL A 288 -7.65 2.88 -5.95
N VAL A 289 -6.81 3.87 -6.21
CA VAL A 289 -7.20 5.23 -6.56
C VAL A 289 -6.61 5.62 -7.91
N ALA A 290 -7.42 6.20 -8.79
CA ALA A 290 -6.96 6.81 -10.04
C ALA A 290 -6.49 8.24 -9.77
N GLY A 291 -5.27 8.38 -9.24
CA GLY A 291 -4.59 9.65 -8.97
C GLY A 291 -3.68 10.09 -10.13
N ASP A 292 -2.56 10.71 -9.78
CA ASP A 292 -1.58 11.28 -10.69
C ASP A 292 -1.06 10.25 -11.70
N HIS A 293 -0.58 9.10 -11.23
CA HIS A 293 -0.06 8.04 -12.09
C HIS A 293 -1.07 7.55 -13.14
N ALA A 294 -2.35 7.46 -12.79
CA ALA A 294 -3.38 7.05 -13.75
C ALA A 294 -3.70 8.14 -14.79
N ASN A 295 -3.66 9.40 -14.37
CA ASN A 295 -3.99 10.54 -15.24
C ASN A 295 -2.81 10.97 -16.10
N ASN A 296 -1.59 10.98 -15.55
CA ASN A 296 -0.40 11.48 -16.21
C ASN A 296 0.47 10.35 -16.75
N ASP A 297 1.00 9.46 -15.92
CA ASP A 297 1.93 8.40 -16.37
C ASP A 297 1.24 7.34 -17.24
N MET A 298 -0.03 7.03 -16.97
CA MET A 298 -0.76 6.07 -17.81
C MET A 298 -1.41 6.75 -19.03
N ALA A 299 -2.22 7.80 -18.81
CA ALA A 299 -3.14 8.33 -19.81
C ALA A 299 -2.77 9.72 -20.31
N GLY A 300 -1.69 10.33 -19.81
CA GLY A 300 -1.24 11.66 -20.19
C GLY A 300 -0.79 11.75 -21.66
N ASP A 301 -0.59 13.00 -22.11
CA ASP A 301 -0.15 13.29 -23.48
C ASP A 301 1.38 13.46 -23.60
N ASP A 302 2.11 13.37 -22.49
CA ASP A 302 3.57 13.43 -22.47
C ASP A 302 4.19 12.21 -23.18
N GLU A 303 5.38 12.37 -23.75
CA GLU A 303 6.03 11.32 -24.56
C GLU A 303 6.36 10.06 -23.75
N ASP A 304 6.53 10.18 -22.45
CA ASP A 304 6.86 9.11 -21.51
C ASP A 304 5.62 8.45 -20.88
N SER A 305 4.41 8.98 -21.12
CA SER A 305 3.19 8.31 -20.69
C SER A 305 3.03 6.94 -21.38
N TRP A 306 2.44 5.98 -20.69
CA TRP A 306 2.17 4.65 -21.24
C TRP A 306 1.37 4.71 -22.53
N LYS A 307 0.29 5.50 -22.57
CA LYS A 307 -0.50 5.72 -23.79
C LYS A 307 0.36 6.18 -24.95
N SER A 308 1.19 7.20 -24.76
CA SER A 308 2.06 7.74 -25.80
C SER A 308 3.11 6.72 -26.27
N GLN A 309 3.71 5.96 -25.35
CA GLN A 309 4.68 4.91 -25.68
C GLN A 309 4.03 3.75 -26.46
N PHE A 310 2.83 3.29 -26.05
CA PHE A 310 2.06 2.29 -26.78
C PHE A 310 1.72 2.77 -28.20
N GLU A 311 1.26 4.00 -28.36
CA GLU A 311 0.99 4.63 -29.68
C GLU A 311 2.26 4.77 -30.52
N ALA A 312 3.37 5.22 -29.91
CA ALA A 312 4.65 5.41 -30.58
C ALA A 312 5.26 4.08 -31.07
N SER A 313 4.95 2.96 -30.43
CA SER A 313 5.38 1.63 -30.85
C SER A 313 4.86 1.24 -32.25
N LYS A 314 3.75 1.85 -32.69
CA LYS A 314 3.04 1.55 -33.96
C LYS A 314 2.67 0.06 -34.14
N ALA A 315 2.57 -0.67 -33.03
CA ALA A 315 2.21 -2.08 -33.01
C ALA A 315 0.68 -2.29 -32.94
N PHE A 316 -0.05 -1.26 -32.52
CA PHE A 316 -1.47 -1.32 -32.20
C PHE A 316 -2.29 -0.39 -33.10
N ASP A 317 -3.53 -0.80 -33.41
CA ASP A 317 -4.48 -0.04 -34.21
C ASP A 317 -5.21 1.03 -33.36
N SER A 318 -5.41 0.75 -32.05
CA SER A 318 -5.91 1.72 -31.06
C SER A 318 -5.29 1.48 -29.68
N VAL A 319 -5.16 2.57 -28.94
CA VAL A 319 -4.78 2.60 -27.52
C VAL A 319 -5.81 3.48 -26.80
N ASP A 320 -6.61 2.88 -25.96
CA ASP A 320 -7.64 3.53 -25.18
C ASP A 320 -7.30 3.46 -23.69
N THR A 321 -7.91 4.31 -22.87
CA THR A 321 -7.68 4.36 -21.43
C THR A 321 -8.98 4.31 -20.65
N GLN A 322 -8.96 3.64 -19.50
CA GLN A 322 -10.03 3.65 -18.50
C GLN A 322 -9.47 4.20 -17.18
N ILE A 323 -9.61 5.51 -16.96
CA ILE A 323 -9.02 6.20 -15.80
C ILE A 323 -9.98 6.07 -14.60
N GLU A 324 -10.01 4.88 -14.01
CA GLU A 324 -10.86 4.56 -12.85
C GLU A 324 -10.10 3.70 -11.85
N GLY A 325 -10.08 4.13 -10.58
CA GLY A 325 -9.48 3.37 -9.50
C GLY A 325 -10.30 2.13 -9.12
N LEU A 326 -9.63 1.15 -8.50
CA LEU A 326 -10.29 -0.08 -8.07
C LEU A 326 -11.31 0.16 -6.96
N GLY A 327 -11.10 1.19 -6.13
CA GLY A 327 -11.94 1.49 -4.97
C GLY A 327 -13.41 1.85 -5.31
N ARG A 328 -13.72 2.26 -6.55
CA ARG A 328 -15.11 2.48 -6.99
C ARG A 328 -15.84 1.20 -7.38
N ILE A 329 -15.11 0.08 -7.58
CA ILE A 329 -15.69 -1.19 -7.96
C ILE A 329 -16.36 -1.83 -6.76
N LYS A 330 -17.67 -2.07 -6.84
CA LYS A 330 -18.44 -2.62 -5.70
C LYS A 330 -17.87 -3.94 -5.17
N ALA A 331 -17.43 -4.84 -6.04
CA ALA A 331 -16.84 -6.11 -5.64
C ALA A 331 -15.51 -5.91 -4.87
N VAL A 332 -14.72 -4.87 -5.19
CA VAL A 332 -13.52 -4.50 -4.46
C VAL A 332 -13.88 -3.91 -3.08
N GLN A 333 -14.89 -3.05 -3.00
CA GLN A 333 -15.40 -2.54 -1.73
C GLN A 333 -15.85 -3.67 -0.80
N ASP A 334 -16.49 -4.72 -1.36
CA ASP A 334 -16.95 -5.88 -0.60
C ASP A 334 -15.80 -6.70 -0.02
N ILE A 335 -14.62 -6.72 -0.68
CA ILE A 335 -13.41 -7.36 -0.15
C ILE A 335 -12.92 -6.59 1.09
N TYR A 336 -12.82 -5.26 1.04
CA TYR A 336 -12.46 -4.46 2.22
C TYR A 336 -13.45 -4.62 3.37
N VAL A 337 -14.75 -4.70 3.07
CA VAL A 337 -15.78 -4.99 4.09
C VAL A 337 -15.54 -6.36 4.73
N ALA A 338 -15.18 -7.38 3.94
CA ALA A 338 -14.86 -8.70 4.45
C ALA A 338 -13.59 -8.70 5.32
N HIS A 339 -12.54 -7.97 4.91
CA HIS A 339 -11.31 -7.82 5.68
C HIS A 339 -11.55 -7.11 7.01
N THR A 340 -12.29 -5.99 7.00
CA THR A 340 -12.69 -5.30 8.24
C THR A 340 -13.47 -6.22 9.16
N LYS A 341 -14.40 -7.00 8.63
CA LYS A 341 -15.17 -7.96 9.41
C LYS A 341 -14.28 -9.04 10.02
N ALA A 342 -13.35 -9.59 9.26
CA ALA A 342 -12.39 -10.57 9.76
C ALA A 342 -11.51 -9.98 10.88
N ALA A 343 -11.06 -8.73 10.72
CA ALA A 343 -10.30 -8.04 11.75
C ALA A 343 -11.13 -7.83 13.04
N LEU A 344 -12.41 -7.48 12.92
CA LEU A 344 -13.31 -7.33 14.07
C LEU A 344 -13.51 -8.65 14.85
N GLU A 345 -13.44 -9.79 14.18
CA GLU A 345 -13.57 -11.12 14.76
C GLU A 345 -12.21 -11.68 15.28
N ALA A 346 -11.09 -11.08 14.87
CA ALA A 346 -9.75 -11.49 15.28
C ALA A 346 -9.42 -11.02 16.70
N GLU A 347 -8.43 -11.66 17.33
CA GLU A 347 -7.87 -11.18 18.59
C GLU A 347 -7.20 -9.82 18.39
N PRO A 348 -7.37 -8.87 19.33
CA PRO A 348 -6.70 -7.58 19.24
C PRO A 348 -5.17 -7.73 19.29
N LEU A 349 -4.47 -6.75 18.71
CA LEU A 349 -3.04 -6.63 18.90
C LEU A 349 -2.70 -6.53 20.38
N ALA A 350 -1.59 -7.12 20.78
CA ALA A 350 -1.13 -7.05 22.17
C ALA A 350 -0.78 -5.59 22.52
N THR A 351 -1.42 -5.04 23.55
CA THR A 351 -1.08 -3.71 24.06
C THR A 351 -0.05 -3.82 25.19
N ALA A 352 0.96 -2.95 25.20
CA ALA A 352 2.03 -2.96 26.21
C ALA A 352 1.54 -2.75 27.67
N GLY A 353 0.27 -2.37 27.87
CA GLY A 353 -0.36 -2.15 29.19
C GLY A 353 -1.43 -3.18 29.57
N GLY A 354 -1.89 -3.98 28.63
CA GLY A 354 -2.73 -5.13 28.91
C GLY A 354 -1.85 -6.29 29.37
N SER A 355 -2.09 -6.81 30.57
CA SER A 355 -1.54 -8.10 30.93
C SER A 355 -2.05 -9.10 29.87
N ASN A 356 -1.24 -9.32 28.84
CA ASN A 356 -1.41 -10.49 28.03
C ASN A 356 -1.34 -11.68 28.97
N SER A 357 -2.46 -12.33 29.20
CA SER A 357 -2.41 -13.76 29.36
C SER A 357 -2.13 -14.38 27.99
N SER A 358 -1.00 -14.00 27.34
CA SER A 358 -0.26 -14.99 26.58
C SER A 358 -0.09 -16.07 27.62
N ALA A 359 -0.67 -17.23 27.41
CA ALA A 359 -0.34 -18.39 28.23
C ALA A 359 1.19 -18.42 28.18
N ALA A 360 1.82 -18.02 29.30
CA ALA A 360 3.27 -17.97 29.37
C ALA A 360 3.68 -19.37 28.95
N LEU A 361 4.46 -19.48 27.88
CA LEU A 361 4.93 -20.78 27.42
C LEU A 361 5.57 -21.43 28.63
N GLU A 362 5.12 -22.61 28.99
CA GLU A 362 5.72 -23.36 30.10
C GLU A 362 7.20 -23.54 29.80
N ASP A 363 8.00 -23.70 30.85
CA ASP A 363 9.42 -24.03 30.68
C ASP A 363 9.56 -25.25 29.76
N GLY A 364 10.26 -25.06 28.66
CA GLY A 364 10.38 -26.09 27.61
C GLY A 364 11.14 -25.61 26.38
N THR A 365 11.28 -26.51 25.43
CA THR A 365 11.89 -26.22 24.14
C THR A 365 10.82 -26.38 23.05
N TYR A 366 10.69 -25.36 22.21
CA TYR A 366 9.68 -25.27 21.16
C TYR A 366 10.37 -25.12 19.82
N THR A 367 9.74 -25.61 18.77
CA THR A 367 10.15 -25.35 17.39
C THR A 367 9.24 -24.24 16.84
N VAL A 368 9.84 -23.15 16.39
CA VAL A 368 9.12 -21.97 15.90
C VAL A 368 9.57 -21.61 14.49
N ASP A 369 8.70 -21.02 13.72
CA ASP A 369 9.08 -20.46 12.42
C ASP A 369 9.94 -19.21 12.67
N PHE A 370 10.98 -19.04 11.86
CA PHE A 370 11.90 -17.94 12.01
C PHE A 370 12.14 -17.29 10.64
N ASN A 371 11.62 -16.10 10.46
CA ASN A 371 11.73 -15.34 9.24
C ASN A 371 12.81 -14.26 9.37
N THR A 372 13.51 -13.99 8.30
CA THR A 372 14.47 -12.89 8.18
C THR A 372 14.11 -12.03 6.99
N ASP A 373 14.50 -10.76 7.01
CA ASP A 373 14.33 -9.78 5.94
C ASP A 373 15.10 -10.10 4.65
N SER A 374 15.89 -11.16 4.66
CA SER A 374 16.68 -11.56 3.49
C SER A 374 16.75 -13.06 3.31
N THR A 375 16.25 -13.54 2.20
CA THR A 375 16.38 -14.94 1.75
C THR A 375 17.85 -15.34 1.48
N MET A 376 18.74 -14.37 1.29
CA MET A 376 20.17 -14.63 1.08
C MET A 376 20.90 -15.21 2.32
N PHE A 377 20.34 -15.02 3.50
CA PHE A 377 20.98 -15.50 4.72
C PHE A 377 20.74 -16.98 5.03
N HIS A 378 19.77 -17.63 4.38
CA HIS A 378 19.46 -19.06 4.55
C HIS A 378 19.49 -19.52 6.01
N VAL A 379 18.94 -18.67 6.92
CA VAL A 379 18.95 -18.95 8.36
C VAL A 379 18.13 -20.19 8.64
N ASN A 380 18.68 -21.08 9.48
CA ASN A 380 18.05 -22.36 9.82
C ASN A 380 17.75 -23.30 8.63
N GLU A 381 18.42 -23.15 7.48
CA GLU A 381 18.21 -23.99 6.30
C GLU A 381 18.30 -25.49 6.62
N ALA A 382 19.26 -25.88 7.45
CA ALA A 382 19.40 -27.29 7.92
C ALA A 382 18.24 -27.76 8.81
N LYS A 383 17.34 -26.86 9.23
CA LYS A 383 16.17 -27.11 10.07
C LYS A 383 14.87 -26.67 9.40
N GLU A 384 14.84 -26.65 8.08
CA GLU A 384 13.66 -26.25 7.28
C GLU A 384 13.12 -24.85 7.63
N GLY A 385 14.01 -23.89 7.93
CA GLY A 385 13.66 -22.52 8.31
C GLY A 385 13.18 -22.34 9.76
N LYS A 386 13.21 -23.41 10.57
CA LYS A 386 12.70 -23.39 11.94
C LYS A 386 13.79 -23.11 12.97
N ALA A 387 13.50 -22.25 13.93
CA ALA A 387 14.34 -22.00 15.09
C ALA A 387 13.91 -22.86 16.29
N GLU A 388 14.83 -23.06 17.22
CA GLU A 388 14.55 -23.66 18.51
C GLU A 388 14.41 -22.54 19.55
N LEU A 389 13.23 -22.43 20.17
CA LEU A 389 12.94 -21.49 21.25
C LEU A 389 12.97 -22.21 22.58
N THR A 390 13.89 -21.86 23.46
CA THR A 390 13.93 -22.37 24.84
C THR A 390 13.31 -21.36 25.79
N VAL A 391 12.30 -21.79 26.55
CA VAL A 391 11.66 -21.02 27.63
C VAL A 391 12.16 -21.58 28.96
N LYS A 392 12.68 -20.72 29.81
CA LYS A 392 13.13 -21.09 31.17
C LYS A 392 12.94 -19.94 32.13
N ASP A 393 12.22 -20.19 33.21
CA ASP A 393 11.94 -19.18 34.27
C ASP A 393 11.33 -17.88 33.68
N GLY A 394 10.47 -17.99 32.66
CA GLY A 394 9.85 -16.88 31.96
C GLY A 394 10.79 -16.12 30.99
N LYS A 395 12.02 -16.59 30.79
CA LYS A 395 12.95 -16.06 29.79
C LYS A 395 12.95 -16.91 28.56
N MET A 396 12.89 -16.25 27.40
CA MET A 396 12.92 -16.88 26.09
C MET A 396 14.30 -16.73 25.45
N THR A 397 14.80 -17.80 24.87
CA THR A 397 16.08 -17.81 24.13
C THR A 397 15.85 -18.52 22.80
N ALA A 398 16.02 -17.82 21.70
CA ALA A 398 15.95 -18.41 20.37
C ALA A 398 17.35 -18.88 19.93
N HIS A 399 17.41 -20.12 19.46
CA HIS A 399 18.63 -20.71 18.87
C HIS A 399 18.46 -20.75 17.36
N ILE A 400 19.31 -20.01 16.67
CA ILE A 400 19.33 -19.93 15.21
C ILE A 400 20.68 -20.42 14.67
N THR A 401 20.64 -21.07 13.51
CA THR A 401 21.81 -21.56 12.83
C THR A 401 22.09 -20.73 11.60
N LEU A 402 23.32 -20.30 11.42
CA LEU A 402 23.77 -19.52 10.28
C LEU A 402 24.58 -20.41 9.33
N PRO A 403 24.27 -20.39 8.02
CA PRO A 403 24.92 -21.28 7.04
C PRO A 403 26.33 -20.83 6.68
N SER A 404 26.74 -19.63 7.09
CA SER A 404 28.02 -19.05 6.72
C SER A 404 28.75 -18.40 7.91
N LYS A 405 29.99 -18.77 8.09
CA LYS A 405 30.91 -18.10 9.04
C LYS A 405 31.29 -16.66 8.64
N ASN A 406 30.87 -16.23 7.46
CA ASN A 406 31.07 -14.86 7.00
C ASN A 406 30.02 -13.89 7.56
N ILE A 407 28.95 -14.42 8.16
CA ILE A 407 27.98 -13.63 8.93
C ILE A 407 28.61 -13.41 10.30
N VAL A 408 29.15 -12.21 10.54
CA VAL A 408 29.94 -11.89 11.73
C VAL A 408 29.12 -11.33 12.88
N ASN A 409 27.91 -10.81 12.60
CA ASN A 409 26.97 -10.34 13.61
C ASN A 409 25.56 -10.28 13.04
N LEU A 410 24.58 -10.16 13.91
CA LEU A 410 23.18 -9.92 13.58
C LEU A 410 22.66 -8.77 14.44
N PHE A 411 21.59 -8.14 13.96
CA PHE A 411 20.88 -7.09 14.69
C PHE A 411 19.40 -7.50 14.84
N VAL A 412 18.83 -7.28 16.00
CA VAL A 412 17.40 -7.44 16.24
C VAL A 412 16.74 -6.09 15.97
N GLY A 413 16.03 -5.97 14.87
CA GLY A 413 15.43 -4.73 14.40
C GLY A 413 15.65 -4.50 12.92
N THR A 414 15.31 -3.31 12.42
CA THR A 414 15.44 -2.97 11.01
C THR A 414 16.89 -2.71 10.57
N ALA A 415 17.17 -2.80 9.28
CA ALA A 415 18.48 -2.46 8.71
C ALA A 415 18.86 -0.99 9.00
N ALA A 416 17.88 -0.08 9.07
CA ALA A 416 18.10 1.32 9.42
C ALA A 416 18.52 1.49 10.89
N ASP A 417 17.93 0.70 11.80
CA ASP A 417 18.32 0.72 13.22
C ASP A 417 19.70 0.14 13.47
N ALA A 418 20.09 -0.86 12.70
CA ALA A 418 21.43 -1.44 12.76
C ALA A 418 22.54 -0.43 12.40
N GLN A 419 22.22 0.62 11.63
CA GLN A 419 23.16 1.67 11.22
C GLN A 419 23.24 2.85 12.19
N LYS A 420 22.38 2.91 13.21
CA LYS A 420 22.37 4.00 14.20
C LYS A 420 23.58 3.88 15.15
N ASP A 421 24.10 5.03 15.59
CA ASP A 421 25.16 5.07 16.61
C ASP A 421 24.69 4.41 17.91
N GLY A 422 25.40 3.36 18.33
CA GLY A 422 25.09 2.61 19.55
C GLY A 422 24.21 1.37 19.35
N ALA A 423 23.90 1.00 18.10
CA ALA A 423 23.20 -0.25 17.77
C ALA A 423 23.92 -1.46 18.40
N LYS A 424 23.18 -2.29 19.13
CA LYS A 424 23.73 -3.48 19.78
C LYS A 424 23.68 -4.64 18.81
N LEU A 425 24.81 -4.96 18.23
CA LEU A 425 24.95 -6.15 17.39
C LEU A 425 25.12 -7.39 18.26
N LEU A 426 24.57 -8.49 17.80
CA LEU A 426 24.71 -9.81 18.41
C LEU A 426 25.86 -10.55 17.72
N ASP A 427 26.86 -10.95 18.50
CA ASP A 427 28.00 -11.71 18.01
C ASP A 427 27.67 -13.21 18.06
N PRO A 428 27.79 -13.94 16.94
CA PRO A 428 27.56 -15.37 16.93
C PRO A 428 28.67 -16.11 17.66
N THR A 429 28.31 -17.15 18.41
CA THR A 429 29.28 -18.09 18.97
C THR A 429 29.52 -19.23 17.97
N THR A 430 30.78 -19.47 17.60
CA THR A 430 31.13 -20.55 16.67
C THR A 430 31.35 -21.86 17.47
N ASP A 431 30.60 -22.90 17.16
CA ASP A 431 30.92 -24.23 17.65
C ASP A 431 31.91 -24.92 16.69
N THR A 432 32.80 -25.74 17.23
CA THR A 432 33.91 -26.35 16.49
C THR A 432 33.53 -27.54 15.66
N VAL A 433 32.26 -27.93 15.67
CA VAL A 433 31.72 -29.07 14.93
C VAL A 433 30.54 -28.67 14.07
N GLU A 434 30.79 -28.43 12.79
CA GLU A 434 29.84 -28.22 11.72
C GLU A 434 28.96 -26.96 11.80
N TYR A 435 29.46 -25.80 11.29
CA TYR A 435 28.68 -24.68 10.74
C TYR A 435 27.53 -24.11 11.60
N LEU A 436 27.63 -24.12 12.91
CA LEU A 436 26.59 -23.62 13.81
C LEU A 436 27.06 -22.36 14.54
N SER A 437 26.46 -21.25 14.25
CA SER A 437 26.53 -20.06 15.10
C SER A 437 25.27 -19.99 15.96
N LEU A 438 25.44 -19.87 17.27
CA LEU A 438 24.33 -19.71 18.21
C LEU A 438 24.22 -18.23 18.59
N ILE A 439 23.06 -17.67 18.40
CA ILE A 439 22.72 -16.33 18.89
C ILE A 439 21.69 -16.47 19.98
N HIS A 440 21.96 -15.87 21.14
CA HIS A 440 21.02 -15.79 22.24
C HIS A 440 20.29 -14.45 22.18
N ILE A 441 19.00 -14.49 21.86
CA ILE A 441 18.11 -13.34 21.98
C ILE A 441 17.37 -13.51 23.31
N SER A 442 17.67 -12.65 24.28
CA SER A 442 16.89 -12.56 25.52
C SER A 442 16.14 -11.23 25.51
N GLU A 443 14.85 -11.28 25.49
CA GLU A 443 14.06 -10.09 25.82
C GLU A 443 14.23 -9.71 27.29
N PRO A 444 14.22 -8.37 27.60
CA PRO A 444 14.45 -7.86 28.95
C PRO A 444 13.33 -8.18 29.93
#